data_1826358b80b06235add39e66c73f5154
#
_entry.id   1826358b80b06235add39e66c73f5154
#
_cell.length_a   1.000
_cell.length_b   1.000
_cell.length_c   1.000
_cell.angle_alpha   90.00
_cell.angle_beta   90.00
_cell.angle_gamma   90.00
#
_symmetry.space_group_name_H-M   'P 1'
#
loop_
_entity.id
_entity.type
_entity.pdbx_description
1 polymer ?
#
loop_
_entity_poly.entity_id
_entity_poly.type
_entity_poly.pdbx_seq_one_letter_code
_entity_poly.pdbx_strand_id
1 'polypeptide(L)'
;MIKITDLHKSFDGNRVLRGISLEIKKGEVIALIGRSGGGKSVLLKHVSGLMKPDRGSVFIDGKDVATLKGRGLMALRDRLGFLFQGGALFDSMTVYENVAFPLEEKTNWDHERIRERVLLELERVGLSGAEEKYPSQISGGMVKRAALARALVMDPEIMLFDEPTTGLDPIIGHAILNLIHSCHRRFSFTGIIVTHEIPKIFEIVDRVALIHEGVVLIEGTPEEFISSTEPMVKAFLGEPMEEAGGESG
;
A
#
# COMPACT_ATOMS: atom_id res chain seq x y z
N MET A 1 -7.21 14.43 -3.51
CA MET A 1 -6.46 13.52 -4.41
C MET A 1 -7.25 12.24 -4.68
N ILE A 2 -7.50 11.39 -3.67
CA ILE A 2 -8.30 10.17 -3.82
C ILE A 2 -9.56 10.32 -2.98
N LYS A 3 -10.74 10.06 -3.58
CA LYS A 3 -12.04 10.09 -2.89
C LYS A 3 -12.80 8.79 -3.19
N ILE A 4 -13.13 8.08 -2.14
CA ILE A 4 -13.90 6.84 -2.17
C ILE A 4 -15.26 7.16 -1.57
N THR A 5 -16.35 6.79 -2.25
CA THR A 5 -17.70 7.14 -1.82
C THR A 5 -18.60 5.90 -1.91
N ASP A 6 -19.14 5.49 -0.77
CA ASP A 6 -20.13 4.39 -0.62
C ASP A 6 -19.75 3.14 -1.42
N LEU A 7 -18.48 2.70 -1.29
CA LEU A 7 -17.89 1.62 -2.09
C LEU A 7 -18.34 0.25 -1.58
N HIS A 8 -18.97 -0.53 -2.45
CA HIS A 8 -19.44 -1.87 -2.16
C HIS A 8 -18.81 -2.90 -3.10
N LYS A 9 -18.45 -4.06 -2.56
CA LYS A 9 -17.97 -5.21 -3.32
C LYS A 9 -18.36 -6.52 -2.68
N SER A 10 -18.87 -7.44 -3.49
CA SER A 10 -19.21 -8.80 -3.06
C SER A 10 -18.53 -9.82 -3.98
N PHE A 11 -18.25 -11.00 -3.44
CA PHE A 11 -17.75 -12.16 -4.17
C PHE A 11 -18.60 -13.38 -3.75
N ASP A 12 -19.20 -14.05 -4.69
CA ASP A 12 -20.01 -15.26 -4.46
C ASP A 12 -21.04 -15.09 -3.31
N GLY A 13 -21.68 -13.92 -3.28
CA GLY A 13 -22.68 -13.56 -2.27
C GLY A 13 -22.09 -13.04 -0.94
N ASN A 14 -20.78 -13.14 -0.73
CA ASN A 14 -20.11 -12.59 0.45
C ASN A 14 -19.80 -11.10 0.27
N ARG A 15 -20.36 -10.24 1.10
CA ARG A 15 -20.15 -8.78 1.07
C ARG A 15 -18.83 -8.42 1.74
N VAL A 16 -17.81 -8.10 0.94
CA VAL A 16 -16.46 -7.77 1.42
C VAL A 16 -16.30 -6.28 1.73
N LEU A 17 -16.82 -5.39 0.86
CA LEU A 17 -16.93 -3.96 1.13
C LEU A 17 -18.40 -3.59 1.23
N ARG A 18 -18.75 -2.82 2.27
CA ARG A 18 -20.14 -2.59 2.69
C ARG A 18 -20.45 -1.08 2.84
N GLY A 19 -19.91 -0.25 1.93
CA GLY A 19 -20.13 1.19 1.93
C GLY A 19 -18.92 1.97 2.47
N ILE A 20 -17.71 1.60 2.04
CA ILE A 20 -16.48 2.34 2.40
C ILE A 20 -16.55 3.75 1.81
N SER A 21 -16.40 4.75 2.68
CA SER A 21 -16.18 6.14 2.28
C SER A 21 -14.90 6.64 2.95
N LEU A 22 -13.99 7.23 2.17
CA LEU A 22 -12.69 7.69 2.63
C LEU A 22 -12.16 8.76 1.67
N GLU A 23 -11.53 9.80 2.20
CA GLU A 23 -10.87 10.81 1.40
C GLU A 23 -9.40 10.92 1.80
N ILE A 24 -8.49 10.94 0.80
CA ILE A 24 -7.04 11.00 1.01
C ILE A 24 -6.52 12.22 0.27
N LYS A 25 -5.85 13.10 1.01
CA LYS A 25 -5.29 14.35 0.48
C LYS A 25 -4.02 14.08 -0.33
N LYS A 26 -3.65 14.99 -1.19
CA LYS A 26 -2.39 14.92 -1.93
C LYS A 26 -1.21 14.98 -0.96
N GLY A 27 -0.25 14.06 -1.12
CA GLY A 27 0.94 13.96 -0.27
C GLY A 27 0.69 13.32 1.10
N GLU A 28 -0.55 12.94 1.43
CA GLU A 28 -0.89 12.24 2.67
C GLU A 28 -0.56 10.76 2.57
N VAL A 29 -0.07 10.17 3.66
CA VAL A 29 0.06 8.72 3.83
C VAL A 29 -0.94 8.24 4.86
N ILE A 30 -1.84 7.33 4.44
CA ILE A 30 -2.83 6.73 5.33
C ILE A 30 -2.57 5.23 5.50
N ALA A 31 -2.68 4.74 6.74
CA ALA A 31 -2.72 3.32 7.03
C ALA A 31 -4.17 2.81 7.04
N LEU A 32 -4.43 1.74 6.32
CA LEU A 32 -5.66 0.97 6.42
C LEU A 32 -5.37 -0.27 7.29
N ILE A 33 -5.89 -0.28 8.49
CA ILE A 33 -5.71 -1.37 9.45
C ILE A 33 -7.01 -2.17 9.61
N GLY A 34 -6.91 -3.38 10.12
CA GLY A 34 -8.08 -4.25 10.32
C GLY A 34 -7.71 -5.72 10.22
N ARG A 35 -8.63 -6.61 10.60
CA ARG A 35 -8.41 -8.06 10.52
C ARG A 35 -8.14 -8.53 9.11
N SER A 36 -7.43 -9.65 8.98
CA SER A 36 -7.24 -10.33 7.69
C SER A 36 -8.60 -10.68 7.07
N GLY A 37 -8.71 -10.55 5.74
CA GLY A 37 -9.99 -10.74 5.04
C GLY A 37 -10.97 -9.57 5.11
N GLY A 38 -10.67 -8.48 5.84
CA GLY A 38 -11.54 -7.31 6.00
C GLY A 38 -11.71 -6.41 4.76
N GLY A 39 -11.22 -6.82 3.59
CA GLY A 39 -11.42 -6.08 2.33
C GLY A 39 -10.36 -5.03 2.01
N LYS A 40 -9.31 -4.86 2.83
CA LYS A 40 -8.26 -3.84 2.64
C LYS A 40 -7.55 -3.94 1.28
N SER A 41 -7.05 -5.12 0.92
CA SER A 41 -6.41 -5.36 -0.40
C SER A 41 -7.41 -5.24 -1.56
N VAL A 42 -8.69 -5.55 -1.31
CA VAL A 42 -9.78 -5.34 -2.29
C VAL A 42 -9.95 -3.84 -2.55
N LEU A 43 -9.88 -3.01 -1.51
CA LEU A 43 -9.94 -1.55 -1.64
C LEU A 43 -8.78 -1.02 -2.51
N LEU A 44 -7.53 -1.46 -2.28
CA LEU A 44 -6.38 -1.09 -3.13
C LEU A 44 -6.59 -1.45 -4.61
N LYS A 45 -7.21 -2.62 -4.88
CA LYS A 45 -7.54 -3.04 -6.26
C LYS A 45 -8.55 -2.13 -6.94
N HIS A 46 -9.47 -1.52 -6.19
CA HIS A 46 -10.39 -0.51 -6.74
C HIS A 46 -9.67 0.81 -7.03
N VAL A 47 -8.81 1.28 -6.13
CA VAL A 47 -8.00 2.50 -6.34
C VAL A 47 -7.08 2.36 -7.56
N SER A 48 -6.48 1.18 -7.77
CA SER A 48 -5.61 0.92 -8.93
C SER A 48 -6.35 0.64 -10.24
N GLY A 49 -7.68 0.59 -10.21
CA GLY A 49 -8.49 0.21 -11.37
C GLY A 49 -8.30 -1.24 -11.82
N LEU A 50 -7.77 -2.10 -10.95
CA LEU A 50 -7.70 -3.55 -11.18
C LEU A 50 -9.04 -4.23 -10.96
N MET A 51 -9.95 -3.56 -10.23
CA MET A 51 -11.28 -4.07 -9.91
C MET A 51 -12.32 -2.97 -10.01
N LYS A 52 -13.52 -3.34 -10.48
CA LYS A 52 -14.68 -2.44 -10.51
C LYS A 52 -15.57 -2.69 -9.30
N PRO A 53 -16.12 -1.64 -8.66
CA PRO A 53 -17.09 -1.78 -7.59
C PRO A 53 -18.43 -2.33 -8.11
N ASP A 54 -19.20 -2.94 -7.21
CA ASP A 54 -20.59 -3.30 -7.49
C ASP A 54 -21.51 -2.06 -7.33
N ARG A 55 -21.14 -1.16 -6.39
CA ARG A 55 -21.79 0.12 -6.14
C ARG A 55 -20.79 1.10 -5.56
N GLY A 56 -21.08 2.40 -5.67
CA GLY A 56 -20.20 3.47 -5.23
C GLY A 56 -19.12 3.80 -6.25
N SER A 57 -18.14 4.61 -5.87
CA SER A 57 -17.15 5.13 -6.80
C SER A 57 -15.81 5.42 -6.13
N VAL A 58 -14.76 5.40 -6.93
CA VAL A 58 -13.41 5.84 -6.56
C VAL A 58 -13.00 6.94 -7.54
N PHE A 59 -12.76 8.14 -7.03
CA PHE A 59 -12.26 9.25 -7.81
C PHE A 59 -10.79 9.51 -7.50
N ILE A 60 -10.00 9.73 -8.55
CA ILE A 60 -8.63 10.22 -8.45
C ILE A 60 -8.56 11.52 -9.26
N ASP A 61 -8.27 12.63 -8.59
CA ASP A 61 -8.31 14.00 -9.17
C ASP A 61 -9.59 14.29 -9.95
N GLY A 62 -10.73 13.90 -9.36
CA GLY A 62 -12.06 14.11 -9.93
C GLY A 62 -12.46 13.16 -11.07
N LYS A 63 -11.61 12.21 -11.47
CA LYS A 63 -11.91 11.20 -12.49
C LYS A 63 -12.34 9.90 -11.83
N ASP A 64 -13.52 9.40 -12.18
CA ASP A 64 -14.00 8.11 -11.68
C ASP A 64 -13.22 6.96 -12.34
N VAL A 65 -12.47 6.23 -11.50
CA VAL A 65 -11.60 5.11 -11.91
C VAL A 65 -12.38 4.00 -12.62
N ALA A 66 -13.61 3.71 -12.19
CA ALA A 66 -14.43 2.64 -12.75
C ALA A 66 -14.88 2.91 -14.20
N THR A 67 -14.90 4.18 -14.62
CA THR A 67 -15.27 4.61 -15.97
C THR A 67 -14.10 4.62 -16.94
N LEU A 68 -12.85 4.64 -16.42
CA LEU A 68 -11.65 4.71 -17.25
C LEU A 68 -11.47 3.40 -18.05
N LYS A 69 -11.09 3.55 -19.31
CA LYS A 69 -10.78 2.45 -20.24
C LYS A 69 -9.59 2.81 -21.13
N GLY A 70 -8.95 1.79 -21.71
CA GLY A 70 -7.88 1.97 -22.67
C GLY A 70 -6.81 2.99 -22.20
N ARG A 71 -6.54 4.01 -23.00
CA ARG A 71 -5.51 5.04 -22.72
C ARG A 71 -5.74 5.76 -21.40
N GLY A 72 -6.98 6.05 -21.00
CA GLY A 72 -7.29 6.73 -19.74
C GLY A 72 -6.92 5.89 -18.51
N LEU A 73 -7.18 4.59 -18.55
CA LEU A 73 -6.81 3.67 -17.48
C LEU A 73 -5.28 3.46 -17.44
N MET A 74 -4.62 3.38 -18.59
CA MET A 74 -3.16 3.30 -18.66
C MET A 74 -2.52 4.56 -18.05
N ALA A 75 -2.97 5.74 -18.45
CA ALA A 75 -2.47 7.02 -17.91
C ALA A 75 -2.68 7.14 -16.39
N LEU A 76 -3.77 6.57 -15.83
CA LEU A 76 -3.92 6.47 -14.38
C LEU A 76 -2.85 5.55 -13.79
N ARG A 77 -2.67 4.34 -14.34
CA ARG A 77 -1.72 3.35 -13.82
C ARG A 77 -0.27 3.80 -13.92
N ASP A 78 0.06 4.65 -14.87
CA ASP A 78 1.41 5.22 -15.00
C ASP A 78 1.76 6.18 -13.85
N ARG A 79 0.75 6.70 -13.14
CA ARG A 79 0.91 7.53 -11.94
C ARG A 79 0.93 6.72 -10.64
N LEU A 80 0.71 5.39 -10.72
CA LEU A 80 0.63 4.51 -9.57
C LEU A 80 1.88 3.64 -9.44
N GLY A 81 2.45 3.59 -8.26
CA GLY A 81 3.35 2.54 -7.83
C GLY A 81 2.60 1.55 -6.94
N PHE A 82 2.86 0.26 -7.08
CA PHE A 82 2.22 -0.78 -6.29
C PHE A 82 3.27 -1.75 -5.74
N LEU A 83 3.33 -1.84 -4.41
CA LEU A 83 4.09 -2.88 -3.71
C LEU A 83 3.10 -3.94 -3.20
N PHE A 84 3.11 -5.10 -3.86
CA PHE A 84 2.29 -6.24 -3.49
C PHE A 84 2.85 -7.01 -2.28
N GLN A 85 2.00 -7.72 -1.57
CA GLN A 85 2.36 -8.51 -0.38
C GLN A 85 3.56 -9.45 -0.61
N GLY A 86 3.62 -10.15 -1.74
CA GLY A 86 4.76 -11.02 -2.11
C GLY A 86 5.91 -10.31 -2.84
N GLY A 87 5.84 -8.96 -3.03
CA GLY A 87 6.77 -8.23 -3.88
C GLY A 87 6.49 -8.38 -5.38
N ALA A 88 5.93 -9.50 -5.81
CA ALA A 88 5.56 -9.81 -7.20
C ALA A 88 6.69 -9.53 -8.23
N LEU A 89 7.93 -9.83 -7.87
CA LEU A 89 9.05 -9.80 -8.82
C LEU A 89 8.89 -10.93 -9.84
N PHE A 90 9.42 -10.72 -11.02
CA PHE A 90 9.54 -11.77 -12.03
C PHE A 90 10.73 -12.67 -11.68
N ASP A 91 10.47 -13.93 -11.39
CA ASP A 91 11.49 -14.90 -10.95
C ASP A 91 12.55 -15.19 -12.03
N SER A 92 12.19 -14.99 -13.30
CA SER A 92 13.07 -15.17 -14.46
C SER A 92 13.95 -13.97 -14.77
N MET A 93 13.78 -12.87 -14.04
CA MET A 93 14.52 -11.62 -14.20
C MET A 93 15.42 -11.36 -13.00
N THR A 94 16.59 -10.77 -13.24
CA THR A 94 17.47 -10.27 -12.18
C THR A 94 16.81 -9.13 -11.40
N VAL A 95 17.41 -8.71 -10.30
CA VAL A 95 16.99 -7.51 -9.54
C VAL A 95 17.03 -6.27 -10.44
N TYR A 96 18.10 -6.11 -11.23
CA TYR A 96 18.20 -5.02 -12.19
C TYR A 96 17.06 -5.03 -13.21
N GLU A 97 16.86 -6.15 -13.90
CA GLU A 97 15.81 -6.30 -14.92
C GLU A 97 14.40 -6.05 -14.35
N ASN A 98 14.13 -6.53 -13.14
CA ASN A 98 12.85 -6.25 -12.46
C ASN A 98 12.61 -4.75 -12.28
N VAL A 99 13.64 -3.99 -11.88
CA VAL A 99 13.51 -2.55 -11.68
C VAL A 99 13.53 -1.77 -12.99
N ALA A 100 14.28 -2.26 -14.01
CA ALA A 100 14.34 -1.67 -15.35
C ALA A 100 13.03 -1.83 -16.13
N PHE A 101 12.33 -2.96 -15.93
CA PHE A 101 11.16 -3.35 -16.71
C PHE A 101 10.10 -2.24 -16.93
N PRO A 102 9.66 -1.46 -15.91
CA PRO A 102 8.72 -0.38 -16.16
C PRO A 102 9.27 0.74 -17.05
N LEU A 103 10.57 1.02 -16.99
CA LEU A 103 11.22 2.03 -17.84
C LEU A 103 11.32 1.57 -19.27
N GLU A 104 11.71 0.30 -19.51
CA GLU A 104 11.82 -0.30 -20.83
C GLU A 104 10.46 -0.36 -21.55
N GLU A 105 9.41 -0.74 -20.82
CA GLU A 105 8.07 -0.88 -21.38
C GLU A 105 7.33 0.47 -21.63
N LYS A 106 7.67 1.52 -20.87
CA LYS A 106 6.87 2.76 -20.85
C LYS A 106 7.61 3.99 -21.32
N THR A 107 8.92 3.92 -21.55
CA THR A 107 9.71 5.07 -21.99
C THR A 107 10.48 4.77 -23.26
N ASN A 108 10.91 5.83 -23.97
CA ASN A 108 11.83 5.72 -25.10
C ASN A 108 13.27 6.06 -24.66
N TRP A 109 13.63 5.80 -23.41
CA TRP A 109 14.96 6.08 -22.91
C TRP A 109 15.96 5.07 -23.50
N ASP A 110 17.18 5.54 -23.71
CA ASP A 110 18.28 4.65 -24.09
C ASP A 110 18.73 3.79 -22.89
N HIS A 111 19.50 2.77 -23.17
CA HIS A 111 19.96 1.79 -22.17
C HIS A 111 20.83 2.44 -21.08
N GLU A 112 21.61 3.46 -21.42
CA GLU A 112 22.51 4.12 -20.47
C GLU A 112 21.69 4.91 -19.43
N ARG A 113 20.71 5.68 -19.87
CA ARG A 113 19.79 6.40 -19.01
C ARG A 113 18.94 5.48 -18.12
N ILE A 114 18.45 4.35 -18.67
CA ILE A 114 17.73 3.34 -17.90
C ILE A 114 18.64 2.79 -16.82
N ARG A 115 19.88 2.42 -17.18
CA ARG A 115 20.86 1.88 -16.25
C ARG A 115 21.18 2.84 -15.11
N GLU A 116 21.46 4.10 -15.40
CA GLU A 116 21.71 5.11 -14.38
C GLU A 116 20.54 5.22 -13.42
N ARG A 117 19.31 5.28 -13.95
CA ARG A 117 18.10 5.39 -13.13
C ARG A 117 17.90 4.17 -12.25
N VAL A 118 18.06 2.97 -12.77
CA VAL A 118 17.92 1.71 -12.04
C VAL A 118 18.95 1.60 -10.92
N LEU A 119 20.23 1.85 -11.22
CA LEU A 119 21.30 1.79 -10.23
C LEU A 119 21.08 2.79 -9.10
N LEU A 120 20.61 3.99 -9.42
CA LEU A 120 20.25 5.01 -8.43
C LEU A 120 19.10 4.55 -7.52
N GLU A 121 18.06 3.90 -8.06
CA GLU A 121 16.97 3.39 -7.23
C GLU A 121 17.40 2.20 -6.37
N LEU A 122 18.25 1.31 -6.90
CA LEU A 122 18.80 0.19 -6.14
C LEU A 122 19.71 0.67 -5.00
N GLU A 123 20.52 1.68 -5.22
CA GLU A 123 21.29 2.33 -4.16
C GLU A 123 20.39 2.90 -3.06
N ARG A 124 19.32 3.60 -3.43
CA ARG A 124 18.33 4.21 -2.51
C ARG A 124 17.66 3.20 -1.59
N VAL A 125 17.41 2.01 -2.10
CA VAL A 125 16.81 0.94 -1.28
C VAL A 125 17.86 0.03 -0.63
N GLY A 126 19.16 0.35 -0.77
CA GLY A 126 20.27 -0.40 -0.16
C GLY A 126 20.48 -1.78 -0.81
N LEU A 127 20.41 -1.85 -2.14
CA LEU A 127 20.61 -3.07 -2.94
C LEU A 127 21.80 -2.97 -3.89
N SER A 128 22.71 -2.01 -3.70
CA SER A 128 23.97 -1.95 -4.48
C SER A 128 24.74 -3.26 -4.35
N GLY A 129 25.17 -3.81 -5.48
CA GLY A 129 25.88 -5.10 -5.57
C GLY A 129 24.95 -6.32 -5.62
N ALA A 130 23.62 -6.11 -5.73
CA ALA A 130 22.66 -7.19 -5.91
C ALA A 130 22.01 -7.20 -7.30
N GLU A 131 22.45 -6.35 -8.21
CA GLU A 131 21.86 -6.09 -9.52
C GLU A 131 21.65 -7.37 -10.35
N GLU A 132 22.68 -8.22 -10.40
CA GLU A 132 22.72 -9.44 -11.21
C GLU A 132 22.09 -10.66 -10.51
N LYS A 133 21.63 -10.50 -9.26
CA LYS A 133 20.99 -11.61 -8.52
C LYS A 133 19.54 -11.79 -8.96
N TYR A 134 19.09 -13.04 -8.95
CA TYR A 134 17.71 -13.39 -9.14
C TYR A 134 16.93 -13.31 -7.81
N PRO A 135 15.59 -13.15 -7.82
CA PRO A 135 14.77 -13.14 -6.61
C PRO A 135 15.02 -14.34 -5.68
N SER A 136 15.28 -15.52 -6.24
CA SER A 136 15.60 -16.74 -5.50
C SER A 136 16.96 -16.72 -4.77
N GLN A 137 17.84 -15.77 -5.08
CA GLN A 137 19.20 -15.63 -4.52
C GLN A 137 19.30 -14.54 -3.47
N ILE A 138 18.21 -13.86 -3.13
CA ILE A 138 18.17 -12.76 -2.19
C ILE A 138 17.20 -13.03 -1.05
N SER A 139 17.40 -12.36 0.09
CA SER A 139 16.51 -12.51 1.25
C SER A 139 15.13 -11.89 1.02
N GLY A 140 14.13 -12.31 1.80
CA GLY A 140 12.78 -11.74 1.72
C GLY A 140 12.75 -10.21 1.88
N GLY A 141 13.57 -9.65 2.78
CA GLY A 141 13.71 -8.20 2.91
C GLY A 141 14.32 -7.53 1.66
N MET A 142 15.29 -8.18 1.01
CA MET A 142 15.84 -7.70 -0.27
C MET A 142 14.80 -7.77 -1.40
N VAL A 143 13.96 -8.80 -1.44
CA VAL A 143 12.83 -8.91 -2.39
C VAL A 143 11.88 -7.72 -2.22
N LYS A 144 11.52 -7.36 -0.98
CA LYS A 144 10.66 -6.20 -0.70
C LYS A 144 11.32 -4.89 -1.13
N ARG A 145 12.62 -4.72 -0.89
CA ARG A 145 13.38 -3.54 -1.32
C ARG A 145 13.45 -3.42 -2.84
N ALA A 146 13.70 -4.51 -3.55
CA ALA A 146 13.70 -4.53 -5.03
C ALA A 146 12.32 -4.21 -5.60
N ALA A 147 11.26 -4.77 -5.02
CA ALA A 147 9.89 -4.48 -5.40
C ALA A 147 9.51 -3.00 -5.14
N LEU A 148 10.03 -2.41 -4.04
CA LEU A 148 9.86 -0.99 -3.75
C LEU A 148 10.59 -0.12 -4.78
N ALA A 149 11.85 -0.46 -5.12
CA ALA A 149 12.61 0.23 -6.17
C ALA A 149 11.87 0.19 -7.52
N ARG A 150 11.36 -0.99 -7.92
CA ARG A 150 10.55 -1.13 -9.13
C ARG A 150 9.28 -0.26 -9.11
N ALA A 151 8.62 -0.16 -7.96
CA ALA A 151 7.42 0.66 -7.84
C ALA A 151 7.72 2.17 -7.89
N LEU A 152 8.92 2.59 -7.45
CA LEU A 152 9.34 3.99 -7.39
C LEU A 152 10.08 4.48 -8.65
N VAL A 153 10.60 3.58 -9.48
CA VAL A 153 11.49 3.93 -10.59
C VAL A 153 10.88 4.90 -11.63
N MET A 154 9.54 4.94 -11.69
CA MET A 154 8.76 5.82 -12.58
C MET A 154 8.30 7.12 -11.89
N ASP A 155 8.79 7.46 -10.70
CA ASP A 155 8.37 8.63 -9.90
C ASP A 155 6.83 8.73 -9.73
N PRO A 156 6.17 7.71 -9.16
CA PRO A 156 4.73 7.67 -9.05
C PRO A 156 4.18 8.78 -8.13
N GLU A 157 3.02 9.33 -8.48
CA GLU A 157 2.30 10.29 -7.64
C GLU A 157 1.53 9.62 -6.50
N ILE A 158 1.16 8.36 -6.67
CA ILE A 158 0.41 7.57 -5.70
C ILE A 158 1.13 6.24 -5.48
N MET A 159 1.33 5.87 -4.23
CA MET A 159 1.91 4.59 -3.83
C MET A 159 0.90 3.74 -3.06
N LEU A 160 0.72 2.51 -3.50
CA LEU A 160 -0.15 1.53 -2.87
C LEU A 160 0.72 0.40 -2.29
N PHE A 161 0.59 0.15 -0.99
CA PHE A 161 1.35 -0.87 -0.29
C PHE A 161 0.38 -1.90 0.29
N ASP A 162 0.46 -3.13 -0.19
CA ASP A 162 -0.35 -4.24 0.33
C ASP A 162 0.51 -5.12 1.22
N GLU A 163 0.39 -4.92 2.52
CA GLU A 163 1.12 -5.64 3.57
C GLU A 163 2.65 -5.73 3.32
N PRO A 164 3.35 -4.59 3.28
CA PRO A 164 4.74 -4.50 2.84
C PRO A 164 5.72 -5.30 3.71
N THR A 165 5.37 -5.59 4.96
CA THR A 165 6.23 -6.23 5.96
C THR A 165 5.87 -7.67 6.26
N THR A 166 4.74 -8.16 5.74
CA THR A 166 4.29 -9.54 5.96
C THR A 166 5.31 -10.56 5.49
N GLY A 167 5.60 -11.53 6.36
CA GLY A 167 6.56 -12.60 6.11
C GLY A 167 8.01 -12.23 6.44
N LEU A 168 8.26 -11.07 7.02
CA LEU A 168 9.58 -10.63 7.50
C LEU A 168 9.65 -10.73 9.02
N ASP A 169 10.88 -10.87 9.54
CA ASP A 169 11.08 -10.70 10.96
C ASP A 169 10.85 -9.23 11.38
N PRO A 170 10.56 -8.96 12.67
CA PRO A 170 10.18 -7.63 13.13
C PRO A 170 11.25 -6.54 12.91
N ILE A 171 12.54 -6.90 12.90
CA ILE A 171 13.63 -5.93 12.70
C ILE A 171 13.68 -5.51 11.23
N ILE A 172 13.62 -6.48 10.32
CA ILE A 172 13.60 -6.23 8.88
C ILE A 172 12.31 -5.52 8.47
N GLY A 173 11.15 -5.92 9.04
CA GLY A 173 9.87 -5.25 8.82
C GLY A 173 9.95 -3.76 9.17
N HIS A 174 10.49 -3.43 10.34
CA HIS A 174 10.68 -2.03 10.74
C HIS A 174 11.62 -1.27 9.79
N ALA A 175 12.70 -1.91 9.32
CA ALA A 175 13.60 -1.30 8.34
C ALA A 175 12.90 -1.02 7.00
N ILE A 176 11.94 -1.85 6.57
CA ILE A 176 11.12 -1.59 5.38
C ILE A 176 10.17 -0.41 5.60
N LEU A 177 9.51 -0.30 6.76
CA LEU A 177 8.65 0.85 7.08
C LEU A 177 9.46 2.16 7.09
N ASN A 178 10.63 2.18 7.72
CA ASN A 178 11.53 3.34 7.71
C ASN A 178 11.99 3.71 6.29
N LEU A 179 12.25 2.71 5.44
CA LEU A 179 12.60 2.94 4.04
C LEU A 179 11.43 3.57 3.28
N ILE A 180 10.19 3.07 3.46
CA ILE A 180 8.98 3.66 2.87
C ILE A 180 8.81 5.12 3.31
N HIS A 181 8.99 5.41 4.61
CA HIS A 181 8.94 6.77 5.14
C HIS A 181 9.99 7.69 4.50
N SER A 182 11.24 7.22 4.40
CA SER A 182 12.32 7.96 3.76
C SER A 182 12.02 8.26 2.28
N CYS A 183 11.45 7.28 1.57
CA CYS A 183 11.00 7.46 0.19
C CYS A 183 9.86 8.47 0.10
N HIS A 184 8.87 8.40 1.00
CA HIS A 184 7.79 9.38 1.04
C HIS A 184 8.30 10.81 1.24
N ARG A 185 9.21 11.03 2.19
CA ARG A 185 9.82 12.35 2.42
C ARG A 185 10.56 12.91 1.20
N ARG A 186 11.09 12.02 0.36
CA ARG A 186 11.84 12.40 -0.84
C ARG A 186 10.93 12.67 -2.04
N PHE A 187 9.95 11.79 -2.27
CA PHE A 187 9.11 11.80 -3.48
C PHE A 187 7.77 12.48 -3.27
N SER A 188 7.36 12.69 -2.02
CA SER A 188 6.09 13.35 -1.66
C SER A 188 4.86 12.70 -2.32
N PHE A 189 4.88 11.38 -2.53
CA PHE A 189 3.74 10.65 -3.09
C PHE A 189 2.56 10.63 -2.10
N THR A 190 1.35 10.43 -2.60
CA THR A 190 0.19 10.09 -1.78
C THR A 190 0.21 8.58 -1.52
N GLY A 191 0.17 8.14 -0.26
CA GLY A 191 0.35 6.74 0.13
C GLY A 191 -0.88 6.09 0.74
N ILE A 192 -1.17 4.84 0.36
CA ILE A 192 -2.11 3.97 1.07
C ILE A 192 -1.37 2.70 1.49
N ILE A 193 -1.25 2.46 2.78
CA ILE A 193 -0.57 1.29 3.34
C ILE A 193 -1.58 0.39 4.02
N VAL A 194 -1.80 -0.79 3.47
CA VAL A 194 -2.55 -1.86 4.14
C VAL A 194 -1.60 -2.63 5.03
N THR A 195 -1.93 -2.74 6.32
CA THR A 195 -1.10 -3.48 7.27
C THR A 195 -1.91 -3.96 8.48
N HIS A 196 -1.36 -4.93 9.20
CA HIS A 196 -1.81 -5.35 10.52
C HIS A 196 -0.70 -5.13 11.58
N GLU A 197 0.43 -4.55 11.20
CA GLU A 197 1.55 -4.27 12.12
C GLU A 197 1.34 -2.97 12.89
N ILE A 198 0.84 -3.08 14.09
CA ILE A 198 0.57 -2.00 15.03
C ILE A 198 1.49 -2.19 16.26
N PRO A 199 2.02 -1.13 16.88
CA PRO A 199 1.86 0.31 16.57
C PRO A 199 2.88 0.90 15.58
N LYS A 200 3.84 0.13 15.09
CA LYS A 200 4.98 0.63 14.29
C LYS A 200 4.58 1.46 13.07
N ILE A 201 3.44 1.13 12.45
CA ILE A 201 2.93 1.87 11.30
C ILE A 201 2.64 3.34 11.65
N PHE A 202 2.30 3.63 12.90
CA PHE A 202 1.94 4.97 13.36
C PHE A 202 3.10 5.99 13.29
N GLU A 203 4.35 5.50 13.25
CA GLU A 203 5.54 6.35 13.14
C GLU A 203 5.72 6.96 11.74
N ILE A 204 5.01 6.41 10.73
CA ILE A 204 5.28 6.73 9.31
C ILE A 204 4.05 7.20 8.53
N VAL A 205 2.89 7.31 9.17
CA VAL A 205 1.65 7.72 8.51
C VAL A 205 1.05 8.96 9.13
N ASP A 206 0.33 9.73 8.33
CA ASP A 206 -0.37 10.94 8.77
C ASP A 206 -1.73 10.62 9.39
N ARG A 207 -2.37 9.54 8.91
CA ARG A 207 -3.70 9.11 9.33
C ARG A 207 -3.87 7.61 9.28
N VAL A 208 -4.77 7.13 10.11
CA VAL A 208 -5.13 5.70 10.22
C VAL A 208 -6.63 5.56 10.00
N ALA A 209 -7.05 4.53 9.29
CA ALA A 209 -8.45 4.12 9.18
C ALA A 209 -8.58 2.65 9.54
N LEU A 210 -9.41 2.34 10.53
CA LEU A 210 -9.73 0.97 10.94
C LEU A 210 -10.91 0.46 10.10
N ILE A 211 -10.64 -0.58 9.31
CA ILE A 211 -11.66 -1.27 8.53
C ILE A 211 -12.11 -2.52 9.30
N HIS A 212 -13.39 -2.55 9.62
CA HIS A 212 -14.03 -3.67 10.28
C HIS A 212 -15.30 -4.08 9.53
N GLU A 213 -15.45 -5.37 9.25
CA GLU A 213 -16.61 -5.91 8.51
C GLU A 213 -17.01 -5.14 7.23
N GLY A 214 -16.02 -4.67 6.50
CA GLY A 214 -16.22 -3.99 5.21
C GLY A 214 -16.66 -2.53 5.30
N VAL A 215 -16.59 -1.90 6.47
CA VAL A 215 -16.84 -0.47 6.69
C VAL A 215 -15.64 0.21 7.35
N VAL A 216 -15.49 1.51 7.20
CA VAL A 216 -14.58 2.31 8.03
C VAL A 216 -15.26 2.53 9.37
N LEU A 217 -14.72 1.94 10.43
CA LEU A 217 -15.26 2.06 11.79
C LEU A 217 -14.86 3.40 12.41
N ILE A 218 -13.59 3.75 12.29
CA ILE A 218 -13.00 4.99 12.81
C ILE A 218 -11.83 5.40 11.94
N GLU A 219 -11.62 6.70 11.78
CA GLU A 219 -10.41 7.29 11.18
C GLU A 219 -9.94 8.47 12.03
N GLY A 220 -8.63 8.69 12.06
CA GLY A 220 -8.00 9.77 12.81
C GLY A 220 -6.49 9.76 12.70
N THR A 221 -5.82 10.65 13.42
CA THR A 221 -4.36 10.65 13.52
C THR A 221 -3.87 9.46 14.36
N PRO A 222 -2.58 9.07 14.26
CA PRO A 222 -2.00 8.06 15.14
C PRO A 222 -2.22 8.35 16.63
N GLU A 223 -2.11 9.62 17.05
CA GLU A 223 -2.31 10.05 18.43
C GLU A 223 -3.76 9.85 18.89
N GLU A 224 -4.74 10.16 18.02
CA GLU A 224 -6.16 9.94 18.29
C GLU A 224 -6.47 8.44 18.43
N PHE A 225 -5.82 7.60 17.64
CA PHE A 225 -5.94 6.15 17.76
C PHE A 225 -5.36 5.62 19.05
N ILE A 226 -4.15 6.07 19.46
CA ILE A 226 -3.49 5.65 20.70
C ILE A 226 -4.31 6.08 21.94
N SER A 227 -4.93 7.25 21.89
CA SER A 227 -5.75 7.77 22.99
C SER A 227 -7.22 7.35 22.95
N SER A 228 -7.60 6.55 21.96
CA SER A 228 -9.00 6.14 21.75
C SER A 228 -9.51 5.26 22.89
N THR A 229 -10.73 5.55 23.35
CA THR A 229 -11.46 4.72 24.31
C THR A 229 -12.33 3.67 23.63
N GLU A 230 -12.39 3.67 22.31
CA GLU A 230 -13.22 2.74 21.53
C GLU A 230 -12.72 1.28 21.75
N PRO A 231 -13.57 0.37 22.24
CA PRO A 231 -13.14 -0.99 22.58
C PRO A 231 -12.49 -1.74 21.43
N MET A 232 -12.97 -1.52 20.20
CA MET A 232 -12.41 -2.18 19.02
C MET A 232 -11.00 -1.67 18.69
N VAL A 233 -10.74 -0.37 18.88
CA VAL A 233 -9.40 0.22 18.71
C VAL A 233 -8.44 -0.34 19.76
N LYS A 234 -8.85 -0.38 21.03
CA LYS A 234 -8.07 -0.96 22.13
C LYS A 234 -7.71 -2.42 21.86
N ALA A 235 -8.67 -3.22 21.41
CA ALA A 235 -8.41 -4.61 21.03
C ALA A 235 -7.39 -4.72 19.88
N PHE A 236 -7.39 -3.78 18.94
CA PHE A 236 -6.40 -3.71 17.87
C PHE A 236 -5.03 -3.25 18.35
N LEU A 237 -4.96 -2.40 19.37
CA LEU A 237 -3.70 -1.98 20.02
C LEU A 237 -3.10 -3.06 20.92
N GLY A 238 -3.83 -4.18 21.13
CA GLY A 238 -3.40 -5.29 22.00
C GLY A 238 -3.75 -5.08 23.48
N GLU A 239 -4.60 -4.09 23.80
CA GLU A 239 -5.15 -3.95 25.14
C GLU A 239 -6.25 -4.99 25.36
N PRO A 240 -6.32 -5.63 26.57
CA PRO A 240 -7.40 -6.53 26.88
C PRO A 240 -8.75 -5.78 26.84
N MET A 241 -9.74 -6.37 26.17
CA MET A 241 -11.10 -5.86 26.26
C MET A 241 -11.55 -6.02 27.72
N GLU A 242 -11.84 -4.92 28.40
CA GLU A 242 -12.56 -5.00 29.68
C GLU A 242 -13.90 -5.69 29.38
N GLU A 243 -14.08 -6.90 29.93
CA GLU A 243 -15.38 -7.54 29.93
C GLU A 243 -16.35 -6.57 30.59
N ALA A 244 -17.34 -6.10 29.84
CA ALA A 244 -18.43 -5.30 30.39
C ALA A 244 -18.99 -6.10 31.57
N GLY A 245 -18.79 -5.58 32.78
CA GLY A 245 -19.07 -6.26 34.03
C GLY A 245 -20.44 -6.89 33.99
N GLY A 246 -20.46 -8.20 34.10
CA GLY A 246 -21.66 -8.94 34.43
C GLY A 246 -22.14 -8.46 35.80
N GLU A 247 -23.13 -7.62 35.82
CA GLU A 247 -23.93 -7.41 37.01
C GLU A 247 -24.57 -8.76 37.39
N SER A 248 -23.91 -9.42 38.33
CA SER A 248 -24.54 -10.49 39.10
C SER A 248 -25.48 -9.85 40.10
N GLY A 249 -26.76 -9.89 39.82
CA GLY A 249 -27.83 -9.57 40.71
C GLY A 249 -28.83 -10.70 40.75
#